data_faedd190149694069d5351aab116542c
#
_entry.id   faedd190149694069d5351aab116542c
#
_cell.length_a   1.000
_cell.length_b   1.000
_cell.length_c   1.000
_cell.angle_alpha   90.00
_cell.angle_beta   90.00
_cell.angle_gamma   90.00
#
_symmetry.space_group_name_H-M   'P 1'
#
loop_
_entity.id
_entity.type
_entity.pdbx_description
1 polymer ?
#
loop_
_entity_poly.entity_id
_entity_poly.type
_entity_poly.pdbx_seq_one_letter_code
_entity_poly.pdbx_strand_id
1 'polypeptide(L)'
;MSLARVYIIDEHNSVCLALADRLSHSVNMHVIGHTGSADEALRDVREVCPDIVLMEIKRSDGMGLEILRQLSTLSKAPRVIVLTSYPSFWERQAASRAGACSYLLKDIETEELIHHITDLT
;
A
#
# COMPACT_ATOMS: atom_id res chain seq x y z
N MET A 1 -22.50 4.91 3.23
CA MET A 1 -21.20 4.22 3.31
C MET A 1 -20.13 5.03 2.62
N SER A 2 -19.03 5.23 3.29
CA SER A 2 -17.89 5.89 2.70
C SER A 2 -17.08 4.92 1.85
N LEU A 3 -16.47 5.42 0.78
CA LEU A 3 -15.54 4.65 -0.02
C LEU A 3 -14.21 4.52 0.70
N ALA A 4 -13.56 3.37 0.60
CA ALA A 4 -12.20 3.21 1.05
C ALA A 4 -11.28 4.01 0.11
N ARG A 5 -10.46 4.87 0.68
CA ARG A 5 -9.53 5.72 -0.07
C ARG A 5 -8.16 5.04 -0.08
N VAL A 6 -7.68 4.70 -1.26
CA VAL A 6 -6.47 3.88 -1.43
C VAL A 6 -5.36 4.68 -2.10
N TYR A 7 -4.16 4.62 -1.53
CA TYR A 7 -2.97 5.25 -2.10
C TYR A 7 -1.92 4.17 -2.39
N ILE A 8 -1.22 4.27 -3.52
CA ILE A 8 -0.27 3.25 -3.96
C ILE A 8 1.16 3.79 -3.96
N ILE A 9 2.08 3.05 -3.35
CA ILE A 9 3.50 3.40 -3.30
C ILE A 9 4.31 2.26 -3.93
N ASP A 10 4.86 2.50 -5.12
CA ASP A 10 5.72 1.54 -5.82
C ASP A 10 6.58 2.32 -6.80
N GLU A 11 7.89 2.04 -6.82
CA GLU A 11 8.78 2.78 -7.71
C GLU A 11 8.53 2.49 -9.20
N HIS A 12 7.81 1.41 -9.52
CA HIS A 12 7.45 1.07 -10.88
C HIS A 12 6.08 1.65 -11.22
N ASN A 13 6.08 2.71 -12.02
CA ASN A 13 4.84 3.38 -12.40
C ASN A 13 3.84 2.43 -13.08
N SER A 14 4.32 1.49 -13.89
CA SER A 14 3.45 0.51 -14.55
C SER A 14 2.70 -0.36 -13.54
N VAL A 15 3.33 -0.69 -12.41
CA VAL A 15 2.68 -1.45 -11.34
C VAL A 15 1.59 -0.61 -10.68
N CYS A 16 1.87 0.66 -10.41
CA CYS A 16 0.89 1.58 -9.83
C CYS A 16 -0.35 1.68 -10.73
N LEU A 17 -0.14 1.86 -12.02
CA LEU A 17 -1.25 2.00 -12.97
C LEU A 17 -2.04 0.70 -13.10
N ALA A 18 -1.37 -0.44 -13.12
CA ALA A 18 -2.04 -1.74 -13.19
C ALA A 18 -2.89 -2.00 -11.95
N LEU A 19 -2.38 -1.68 -10.76
CA LEU A 19 -3.14 -1.82 -9.52
C LEU A 19 -4.34 -0.89 -9.50
N ALA A 20 -4.14 0.35 -9.90
CA ALA A 20 -5.24 1.33 -9.97
C ALA A 20 -6.35 0.84 -10.91
N ASP A 21 -5.97 0.29 -12.06
CA ASP A 21 -6.93 -0.27 -13.01
C ASP A 21 -7.69 -1.45 -12.41
N ARG A 22 -6.99 -2.38 -11.77
CA ARG A 22 -7.62 -3.54 -11.13
C ARG A 22 -8.67 -3.12 -10.10
N LEU A 23 -8.39 -2.06 -9.34
CA LEU A 23 -9.28 -1.60 -8.28
C LEU A 23 -10.37 -0.65 -8.77
N SER A 24 -10.24 -0.10 -9.98
CA SER A 24 -11.18 0.88 -10.52
C SER A 24 -12.58 0.31 -10.74
N HIS A 25 -12.70 -1.00 -10.84
CA HIS A 25 -13.98 -1.65 -11.07
C HIS A 25 -14.77 -1.89 -9.79
N SER A 26 -14.17 -1.68 -8.64
CA SER A 26 -14.87 -1.83 -7.37
C SER A 26 -15.62 -0.55 -7.03
N VAL A 27 -16.90 -0.70 -6.61
CA VAL A 27 -17.72 0.43 -6.21
C VAL A 27 -17.46 0.86 -4.77
N ASN A 28 -16.67 0.08 -4.02
CA ASN A 28 -16.47 0.31 -2.59
C ASN A 28 -15.14 1.00 -2.27
N MET A 29 -14.34 1.33 -3.27
CA MET A 29 -13.06 1.96 -3.05
C MET A 29 -12.66 2.88 -4.19
N HIS A 30 -11.73 3.77 -3.89
CA HIS A 30 -11.28 4.78 -4.82
C HIS A 30 -9.77 4.96 -4.67
N VAL A 31 -9.02 4.79 -5.75
CA VAL A 31 -7.58 5.04 -5.74
C VAL A 31 -7.37 6.54 -5.90
N ILE A 32 -6.85 7.17 -4.85
CA ILE A 32 -6.73 8.63 -4.80
C ILE A 32 -5.38 9.16 -5.28
N GLY A 33 -4.41 8.28 -5.47
CA GLY A 33 -3.10 8.69 -5.98
C GLY A 33 -2.08 7.58 -5.87
N HIS A 34 -0.91 7.84 -6.43
CA HIS A 34 0.22 6.92 -6.35
C HIS A 34 1.52 7.70 -6.51
N THR A 35 2.62 7.11 -6.05
CA THR A 35 3.95 7.65 -6.29
C THR A 35 5.02 6.57 -6.23
N GLY A 36 6.15 6.82 -6.88
CA GLY A 36 7.36 6.02 -6.74
C GLY A 36 8.40 6.66 -5.82
N SER A 37 8.19 7.92 -5.44
CA SER A 37 9.15 8.69 -4.65
C SER A 37 8.92 8.51 -3.15
N ALA A 38 9.99 8.21 -2.40
CA ALA A 38 9.90 8.09 -0.95
C ALA A 38 9.46 9.40 -0.29
N ASP A 39 10.03 10.52 -0.74
CA ASP A 39 9.70 11.84 -0.18
C ASP A 39 8.25 12.21 -0.45
N GLU A 40 7.79 11.99 -1.68
CA GLU A 40 6.41 12.28 -2.03
C GLU A 40 5.43 11.39 -1.27
N ALA A 41 5.79 10.13 -1.06
CA ALA A 41 4.92 9.19 -0.37
C ALA A 41 4.53 9.70 1.01
N LEU A 42 5.50 10.14 1.81
CA LEU A 42 5.24 10.62 3.16
C LEU A 42 4.46 11.94 3.15
N ARG A 43 4.83 12.85 2.25
CA ARG A 43 4.14 14.12 2.12
C ARG A 43 2.68 13.92 1.71
N ASP A 44 2.46 13.11 0.68
CA ASP A 44 1.12 12.90 0.14
C ASP A 44 0.21 12.20 1.14
N VAL A 45 0.72 11.17 1.82
CA VAL A 45 -0.10 10.45 2.81
C VAL A 45 -0.50 11.37 3.96
N ARG A 46 0.39 12.25 4.40
CA ARG A 46 0.05 13.25 5.42
C ARG A 46 -1.04 14.20 4.95
N GLU A 47 -0.98 14.62 3.70
CA GLU A 47 -1.93 15.59 3.16
C GLU A 47 -3.30 14.97 2.88
N VAL A 48 -3.33 13.79 2.24
CA VAL A 48 -4.60 13.22 1.78
C VAL A 48 -5.21 12.22 2.76
N CYS A 49 -4.45 11.76 3.74
CA CYS A 49 -4.93 10.84 4.80
C CYS A 49 -5.72 9.65 4.23
N PRO A 50 -5.10 8.79 3.40
CA PRO A 50 -5.81 7.63 2.85
C PRO A 50 -6.17 6.63 3.96
N ASP A 51 -7.16 5.80 3.71
CA ASP A 51 -7.52 4.71 4.61
C ASP A 51 -6.54 3.55 4.48
N ILE A 52 -6.14 3.27 3.24
CA ILE A 52 -5.29 2.13 2.89
C ILE A 52 -4.11 2.61 2.05
N VAL A 53 -2.93 2.08 2.35
CA VAL A 53 -1.76 2.21 1.47
C VAL A 53 -1.39 0.82 0.98
N LEU A 54 -1.25 0.67 -0.33
CA LEU A 54 -0.68 -0.53 -0.95
C LEU A 54 0.76 -0.18 -1.31
N MET A 55 1.73 -0.94 -0.81
CA MET A 55 3.12 -0.60 -1.10
C MET A 55 4.00 -1.82 -1.31
N GLU A 56 5.01 -1.65 -2.17
CA GLU A 56 6.12 -2.60 -2.31
C GLU A 56 7.27 -2.12 -1.43
N ILE A 57 7.82 -3.04 -0.63
CA ILE A 57 8.97 -2.73 0.22
C ILE A 57 10.29 -2.79 -0.56
N LYS A 58 10.39 -3.70 -1.53
CA LYS A 58 11.60 -3.85 -2.34
C LYS A 58 11.75 -2.67 -3.29
N ARG A 59 12.64 -1.78 -2.95
CA ARG A 59 12.90 -0.55 -3.68
C ARG A 59 14.39 -0.42 -3.94
N SER A 60 14.75 0.20 -5.05
CA SER A 60 16.16 0.43 -5.39
C SER A 60 16.87 1.35 -4.39
N ASP A 61 16.12 2.23 -3.70
CA ASP A 61 16.68 3.14 -2.71
C ASP A 61 16.83 2.51 -1.32
N GLY A 62 16.33 1.30 -1.11
CA GLY A 62 16.41 0.61 0.17
C GLY A 62 15.51 1.18 1.27
N MET A 63 14.60 2.09 0.93
CA MET A 63 13.81 2.84 1.92
C MET A 63 12.47 2.21 2.29
N GLY A 64 12.14 1.04 1.74
CA GLY A 64 10.80 0.47 1.90
C GLY A 64 10.35 0.30 3.34
N LEU A 65 11.17 -0.33 4.18
CA LEU A 65 10.81 -0.54 5.59
C LEU A 65 10.76 0.77 6.36
N GLU A 66 11.63 1.71 6.02
CA GLU A 66 11.63 3.02 6.67
C GLU A 66 10.37 3.81 6.34
N ILE A 67 9.94 3.79 5.07
CA ILE A 67 8.68 4.41 4.67
C ILE A 67 7.53 3.80 5.49
N LEU A 68 7.49 2.49 5.56
CA LEU A 68 6.43 1.78 6.31
C LEU A 68 6.43 2.20 7.79
N ARG A 69 7.59 2.26 8.43
CA ARG A 69 7.68 2.70 9.83
C ARG A 69 7.14 4.11 10.00
N GLN A 70 7.53 5.01 9.11
CA GLN A 70 7.09 6.40 9.21
C GLN A 70 5.60 6.55 8.98
N LEU A 71 5.03 5.81 8.03
CA LEU A 71 3.58 5.79 7.82
C LEU A 71 2.85 5.31 9.08
N SER A 72 3.39 4.30 9.74
CA SER A 72 2.77 3.70 10.93
C SER A 72 2.79 4.61 12.14
N THR A 73 3.65 5.63 12.15
CA THR A 73 3.76 6.58 13.27
C THR A 73 2.96 7.86 13.06
N LEU A 74 2.32 8.03 11.92
CA LEU A 74 1.51 9.22 11.67
C LEU A 74 0.30 9.24 12.60
N SER A 75 -0.15 10.44 12.98
CA SER A 75 -1.32 10.58 13.85
C SER A 75 -2.59 9.99 13.21
N LYS A 76 -2.69 10.07 11.89
CA LYS A 76 -3.75 9.42 11.12
C LYS A 76 -3.11 8.35 10.23
N ALA A 77 -2.52 7.35 10.88
CA ALA A 77 -1.81 6.29 10.17
C ALA A 77 -2.76 5.49 9.29
N PRO A 78 -2.42 5.30 8.01
CA PRO A 78 -3.20 4.41 7.15
C PRO A 78 -2.96 2.96 7.52
N ARG A 79 -3.86 2.07 7.13
CA ARG A 79 -3.59 0.64 7.17
C ARG A 79 -2.73 0.31 5.97
N VAL A 80 -1.62 -0.38 6.18
CA VAL A 80 -0.69 -0.68 5.09
C VAL A 80 -0.75 -2.15 4.73
N ILE A 81 -0.97 -2.42 3.44
CA ILE A 81 -0.88 -3.75 2.85
C ILE A 81 0.38 -3.77 1.99
N VAL A 82 1.32 -4.65 2.30
CA VAL A 82 2.50 -4.84 1.47
C VAL A 82 2.16 -5.81 0.34
N LEU A 83 2.44 -5.41 -0.89
CA LEU A 83 2.30 -6.25 -2.07
C LEU A 83 3.68 -6.49 -2.66
N THR A 84 4.06 -7.75 -2.86
CA THR A 84 5.37 -8.09 -3.38
C THR A 84 5.29 -9.21 -4.42
N SER A 85 6.22 -9.19 -5.40
CA SER A 85 6.36 -10.26 -6.36
C SER A 85 7.30 -11.37 -5.86
N TYR A 86 8.13 -11.05 -4.87
CA TYR A 86 9.16 -11.95 -4.36
C TYR A 86 9.08 -12.05 -2.83
N PRO A 87 8.11 -12.83 -2.31
CA PRO A 87 7.92 -12.91 -0.88
C PRO A 87 9.07 -13.62 -0.19
N SER A 88 9.37 -13.23 1.06
CA SER A 88 10.31 -13.92 1.90
C SER A 88 9.80 -13.90 3.34
N PHE A 89 10.18 -14.93 4.10
CA PHE A 89 9.82 -15.02 5.51
C PHE A 89 10.37 -13.82 6.30
N TRP A 90 11.62 -13.48 6.05
CA TRP A 90 12.28 -12.38 6.77
C TRP A 90 11.64 -11.04 6.48
N GLU A 91 11.28 -10.79 5.22
CA GLU A 91 10.63 -9.54 4.84
C GLU A 91 9.23 -9.47 5.45
N ARG A 92 8.50 -10.58 5.45
CA ARG A 92 7.18 -10.63 6.09
C ARG A 92 7.27 -10.27 7.57
N GLN A 93 8.25 -10.84 8.29
CA GLN A 93 8.45 -10.54 9.70
C GLN A 93 8.83 -9.07 9.91
N ALA A 94 9.75 -8.57 9.10
CA ALA A 94 10.18 -7.17 9.19
C ALA A 94 9.03 -6.22 8.90
N ALA A 95 8.23 -6.52 7.88
CA ALA A 95 7.06 -5.71 7.53
C ALA A 95 6.04 -5.67 8.66
N SER A 96 5.76 -6.82 9.25
CA SER A 96 4.81 -6.89 10.38
C SER A 96 5.30 -6.05 11.56
N ARG A 97 6.57 -6.14 11.91
CA ARG A 97 7.15 -5.33 12.99
C ARG A 97 7.13 -3.84 12.70
N ALA A 98 7.25 -3.48 11.41
CA ALA A 98 7.22 -2.09 11.00
C ALA A 98 5.80 -1.52 10.89
N GLY A 99 4.78 -2.36 11.05
CA GLY A 99 3.39 -1.90 11.11
C GLY A 99 2.48 -2.33 9.97
N ALA A 100 2.93 -3.21 9.06
CA ALA A 100 2.07 -3.70 7.98
C ALA A 100 0.93 -4.55 8.55
N CYS A 101 -0.26 -4.34 8.03
CA CYS A 101 -1.45 -5.11 8.39
C CYS A 101 -1.52 -6.43 7.63
N SER A 102 -1.03 -6.45 6.40
CA SER A 102 -1.03 -7.64 5.54
C SER A 102 0.20 -7.65 4.65
N TYR A 103 0.59 -8.84 4.22
CA TYR A 103 1.74 -9.04 3.34
C TYR A 103 1.29 -10.05 2.27
N LEU A 104 1.09 -9.58 1.04
CA LEU A 104 0.42 -10.33 -0.01
C LEU A 104 1.25 -10.36 -1.29
N LEU A 105 0.95 -11.30 -2.17
CA LEU A 105 1.57 -11.36 -3.50
C LEU A 105 0.92 -10.36 -4.44
N LYS A 106 1.71 -9.75 -5.32
CA LYS A 106 1.20 -8.80 -6.32
C LYS A 106 0.24 -9.46 -7.31
N ASP A 107 0.37 -10.77 -7.55
CA ASP A 107 -0.49 -11.51 -8.47
C ASP A 107 -1.73 -12.10 -7.81
N ILE A 108 -1.99 -11.75 -6.55
CA ILE A 108 -3.22 -12.17 -5.87
C ILE A 108 -4.45 -11.79 -6.71
N GLU A 109 -5.46 -12.63 -6.69
CA GLU A 109 -6.72 -12.37 -7.39
C GLU A 109 -7.30 -11.02 -6.97
N THR A 110 -7.82 -10.27 -7.93
CA THR A 110 -8.34 -8.93 -7.66
C THR A 110 -9.43 -8.94 -6.59
N GLU A 111 -10.34 -9.92 -6.63
CA GLU A 111 -11.39 -10.01 -5.62
C GLU A 111 -10.85 -10.29 -4.23
N GLU A 112 -9.80 -11.10 -4.11
CA GLU A 112 -9.14 -11.33 -2.82
C GLU A 112 -8.48 -10.07 -2.29
N LEU A 113 -7.82 -9.32 -3.17
CA LEU A 113 -7.20 -8.04 -2.78
C LEU A 113 -8.27 -7.07 -2.29
N ILE A 114 -9.38 -6.98 -3.00
CA ILE A 114 -10.51 -6.13 -2.60
C ILE A 114 -11.04 -6.55 -1.25
N HIS A 115 -11.14 -7.85 -0.98
CA HIS A 115 -11.56 -8.37 0.32
C HIS A 115 -10.62 -7.92 1.44
N HIS A 116 -9.30 -8.03 1.24
CA HIS A 116 -8.33 -7.58 2.23
C HIS A 116 -8.47 -6.09 2.53
N ILE A 117 -8.66 -5.28 1.49
CA ILE A 117 -8.84 -3.84 1.65
C ILE A 117 -10.14 -3.55 2.42
N THR A 118 -11.22 -4.20 2.04
CA THR A 118 -12.52 -4.00 2.68
C THR A 118 -12.50 -4.41 4.15
N ASP A 119 -11.84 -5.51 4.47
CA ASP A 119 -11.74 -5.99 5.86
C ASP A 119 -10.97 -5.04 6.77
N LEU A 120 -10.10 -4.21 6.21
CA LEU A 120 -9.33 -3.24 7.00
C LEU A 120 -10.04 -1.88 7.13
N THR A 121 -11.11 -1.70 6.44
CA THR A 121 -11.91 -0.48 6.48
C THR A 121 -13.32 -0.78 6.95
#